data_2c586fefd762d4d4804c3e1fa9f2794f
#
_entry.id   2c586fefd762d4d4804c3e1fa9f2794f
#
_cell.length_a   1.000
_cell.length_b   1.000
_cell.length_c   1.000
_cell.angle_alpha   90.00
_cell.angle_beta   90.00
_cell.angle_gamma   90.00
#
_symmetry.space_group_name_H-M   'P 1'
#
loop_
_entity.id
_entity.type
_entity.pdbx_description
1 polymer ?
#
loop_
_entity_poly.entity_id
_entity_poly.type
_entity_poly.pdbx_seq_one_letter_code
_entity_poly.pdbx_strand_id
1 'polypeptide(L)'
;MLKKMKDANKQLIKINLPGGVTSAGDFYEMLIIAQNAGATHVRFGNRQQLYFETDPEYLEDLEFDMLGAGIDYEIDADINPNITSSYIADGIFNQENWLKEGVYKDVFDLFDHRPLLKINLVDINQTFVPFFTGNLNFIASPVSNYWYLYVRFPKTNILYCWPVLIYSDDIPAISKVIQEVIFANKQLFYNQAEVANPDLLHQLVTAGNQFVI
;
A
#
# COMPACT_ATOMS: atom_id res chain seq x y z
N MET A 1 26.70 1.71 6.24
CA MET A 1 25.59 1.60 5.27
C MET A 1 26.17 1.01 3.99
N LEU A 2 26.15 -0.29 3.85
CA LEU A 2 26.73 -1.00 2.71
C LEU A 2 25.78 -0.81 1.52
N LYS A 3 26.14 0.09 0.62
CA LYS A 3 25.63 0.13 -0.74
C LYS A 3 26.12 -1.15 -1.42
N LYS A 4 25.36 -2.25 -1.33
CA LYS A 4 25.60 -3.41 -2.17
C LYS A 4 25.55 -2.89 -3.61
N MET A 5 26.66 -2.98 -4.32
CA MET A 5 26.69 -2.76 -5.75
C MET A 5 25.62 -3.65 -6.36
N LYS A 6 24.61 -3.05 -6.98
CA LYS A 6 23.70 -3.75 -7.87
C LYS A 6 24.61 -4.40 -8.92
N ASP A 7 24.52 -5.70 -9.11
CA ASP A 7 25.18 -6.30 -10.25
C ASP A 7 24.67 -5.56 -11.48
N ALA A 8 25.58 -4.96 -12.24
CA ALA A 8 25.28 -3.86 -13.18
C ALA A 8 24.31 -4.25 -14.31
N ASN A 9 23.77 -5.47 -14.30
CA ASN A 9 22.95 -6.03 -15.37
C ASN A 9 21.63 -6.70 -14.87
N LYS A 10 21.39 -6.83 -13.54
CA LYS A 10 20.19 -7.50 -13.02
C LYS A 10 19.03 -6.52 -12.86
N GLN A 11 17.82 -7.00 -13.16
CA GLN A 11 16.58 -6.28 -12.96
C GLN A 11 15.92 -6.68 -11.65
N LEU A 12 15.39 -5.69 -10.96
CA LEU A 12 14.69 -5.87 -9.71
C LEU A 12 13.19 -6.04 -10.00
N ILE A 13 12.66 -7.18 -9.63
CA ILE A 13 11.23 -7.48 -9.69
C ILE A 13 10.61 -7.17 -8.34
N LYS A 14 9.51 -6.44 -8.35
CA LYS A 14 8.69 -6.12 -7.19
C LYS A 14 7.29 -6.72 -7.36
N ILE A 15 6.83 -7.46 -6.36
CA ILE A 15 5.46 -7.98 -6.27
C ILE A 15 4.80 -7.34 -5.06
N ASN A 16 3.67 -6.68 -5.24
CA ASN A 16 2.88 -6.16 -4.15
C ASN A 16 2.02 -7.26 -3.54
N LEU A 17 2.06 -7.33 -2.20
CA LEU A 17 1.21 -8.22 -1.40
C LEU A 17 0.31 -7.32 -0.55
N PRO A 18 -0.94 -7.02 -0.96
CA PRO A 18 -1.82 -6.13 -0.23
C PRO A 18 -1.92 -6.52 1.25
N GLY A 19 -1.59 -5.60 2.14
CA GLY A 19 -1.54 -5.86 3.57
C GLY A 19 -0.48 -6.84 4.06
N GLY A 20 0.40 -7.31 3.19
CA GLY A 20 1.35 -8.38 3.49
C GLY A 20 0.70 -9.76 3.52
N VAL A 21 -0.48 -9.90 2.92
CA VAL A 21 -1.28 -11.13 2.94
C VAL A 21 -1.16 -11.85 1.61
N THR A 22 -0.92 -13.15 1.66
CA THR A 22 -0.97 -14.04 0.49
C THR A 22 -1.31 -15.46 0.94
N SER A 23 -1.91 -16.25 0.07
CA SER A 23 -2.12 -17.66 0.34
C SER A 23 -0.79 -18.43 0.26
N ALA A 24 -0.71 -19.57 0.93
CA ALA A 24 0.47 -20.43 0.82
C ALA A 24 0.68 -20.95 -0.62
N GLY A 25 -0.41 -21.15 -1.36
CA GLY A 25 -0.38 -21.57 -2.77
C GLY A 25 0.20 -20.50 -3.66
N ASP A 26 -0.35 -19.27 -3.60
CA ASP A 26 0.12 -18.14 -4.40
C ASP A 26 1.58 -17.80 -4.06
N PHE A 27 1.93 -17.85 -2.77
CA PHE A 27 3.32 -17.62 -2.35
C PHE A 27 4.27 -18.67 -2.92
N TYR A 28 3.87 -19.94 -2.91
CA TYR A 28 4.65 -21.02 -3.51
C TYR A 28 4.83 -20.78 -5.02
N GLU A 29 3.77 -20.41 -5.73
CA GLU A 29 3.83 -20.11 -7.16
C GLU A 29 4.79 -18.95 -7.46
N MET A 30 4.70 -17.85 -6.70
CA MET A 30 5.66 -16.72 -6.80
C MET A 30 7.11 -17.17 -6.61
N LEU A 31 7.37 -18.09 -5.66
CA LEU A 31 8.71 -18.60 -5.42
C LEU A 31 9.22 -19.49 -6.57
N ILE A 32 8.35 -20.31 -7.18
CA ILE A 32 8.70 -21.13 -8.34
C ILE A 32 9.03 -20.24 -9.54
N ILE A 33 8.20 -19.23 -9.82
CA ILE A 33 8.44 -18.27 -10.91
C ILE A 33 9.78 -17.54 -10.67
N ALA A 34 10.03 -17.05 -9.46
CA ALA A 34 11.29 -16.42 -9.12
C ALA A 34 12.50 -17.35 -9.31
N GLN A 35 12.37 -18.63 -8.92
CA GLN A 35 13.41 -19.64 -9.10
C GLN A 35 13.68 -19.91 -10.58
N ASN A 36 12.64 -20.06 -11.40
CA ASN A 36 12.75 -20.28 -12.85
C ASN A 36 13.42 -19.08 -13.54
N ALA A 37 13.17 -17.87 -13.05
CA ALA A 37 13.81 -16.63 -13.48
C ALA A 37 15.25 -16.44 -12.95
N GLY A 38 15.87 -17.49 -12.40
CA GLY A 38 17.25 -17.46 -11.91
C GLY A 38 17.47 -16.72 -10.59
N ALA A 39 16.41 -16.38 -9.86
CA ALA A 39 16.55 -15.76 -8.55
C ALA A 39 17.14 -16.75 -7.53
N THR A 40 18.20 -16.33 -6.84
CA THR A 40 18.83 -17.14 -5.80
C THR A 40 18.26 -16.88 -4.40
N HIS A 41 17.54 -15.78 -4.25
CA HIS A 41 16.88 -15.40 -3.02
C HIS A 41 15.74 -14.42 -3.28
N VAL A 42 14.76 -14.40 -2.39
CA VAL A 42 13.71 -13.40 -2.32
C VAL A 42 13.89 -12.54 -1.08
N ARG A 43 13.39 -11.31 -1.10
CA ARG A 43 13.48 -10.35 0.01
C ARG A 43 12.11 -9.74 0.28
N PHE A 44 11.80 -9.50 1.53
CA PHE A 44 10.63 -8.71 1.90
C PHE A 44 11.02 -7.23 2.06
N GLY A 45 10.22 -6.35 1.48
CA GLY A 45 10.38 -4.92 1.64
C GLY A 45 9.71 -4.39 2.91
N ASN A 46 10.05 -3.16 3.27
CA ASN A 46 9.50 -2.48 4.45
C ASN A 46 8.01 -2.11 4.32
N ARG A 47 7.45 -2.24 3.13
CA ARG A 47 6.01 -2.11 2.88
C ARG A 47 5.36 -3.46 2.58
N GLN A 48 5.93 -4.55 3.09
CA GLN A 48 5.37 -5.90 2.97
C GLN A 48 5.28 -6.41 1.51
N GLN A 49 6.12 -5.89 0.61
CA GLN A 49 6.27 -6.40 -0.76
C GLN A 49 7.30 -7.52 -0.82
N LEU A 50 7.22 -8.32 -1.87
CA LEU A 50 8.24 -9.29 -2.24
C LEU A 50 9.16 -8.70 -3.33
N TYR A 51 10.45 -8.96 -3.20
CA TYR A 51 11.47 -8.57 -4.18
C TYR A 51 12.39 -9.72 -4.53
N PHE A 52 12.78 -9.81 -5.79
CA PHE A 52 13.90 -10.64 -6.23
C PHE A 52 14.61 -9.99 -7.44
N GLU A 53 15.79 -10.50 -7.77
CA GLU A 53 16.57 -10.03 -8.91
C GLU A 53 16.64 -11.14 -9.96
N THR A 54 16.52 -10.77 -11.24
CA THR A 54 16.62 -11.66 -12.40
C THR A 54 17.59 -11.09 -13.43
N ASP A 55 18.18 -11.97 -14.24
CA ASP A 55 18.97 -11.54 -15.38
C ASP A 55 18.05 -11.25 -16.60
N PRO A 56 18.43 -10.31 -17.48
CA PRO A 56 17.61 -9.90 -18.63
C PRO A 56 17.16 -11.04 -19.54
N GLU A 57 17.93 -12.11 -19.61
CA GLU A 57 17.64 -13.27 -20.45
C GLU A 57 16.40 -14.06 -20.02
N TYR A 58 15.99 -13.95 -18.73
CA TYR A 58 14.80 -14.64 -18.19
C TYR A 58 13.54 -13.77 -18.21
N LEU A 59 13.62 -12.51 -18.63
CA LEU A 59 12.48 -11.58 -18.48
C LEU A 59 11.25 -12.00 -19.28
N GLU A 60 11.41 -12.43 -20.51
CA GLU A 60 10.30 -12.80 -21.39
C GLU A 60 9.51 -13.97 -20.79
N ASP A 61 10.22 -15.00 -20.33
CA ASP A 61 9.61 -16.16 -19.68
C ASP A 61 8.98 -15.76 -18.34
N LEU A 62 9.64 -14.90 -17.55
CA LEU A 62 9.12 -14.38 -16.31
C LEU A 62 7.80 -13.61 -16.51
N GLU A 63 7.75 -12.71 -17.49
CA GLU A 63 6.55 -11.93 -17.80
C GLU A 63 5.39 -12.83 -18.22
N PHE A 64 5.68 -13.87 -19.00
CA PHE A 64 4.70 -14.87 -19.40
C PHE A 64 4.15 -15.64 -18.20
N ASP A 65 5.02 -16.13 -17.32
CA ASP A 65 4.63 -16.87 -16.13
C ASP A 65 3.83 -16.00 -15.15
N MET A 66 4.26 -14.74 -14.89
CA MET A 66 3.54 -13.79 -14.05
C MET A 66 2.14 -13.48 -14.58
N LEU A 67 2.03 -13.27 -15.91
CA LEU A 67 0.75 -13.05 -16.56
C LEU A 67 -0.17 -14.26 -16.44
N GLY A 68 0.39 -15.47 -16.66
CA GLY A 68 -0.33 -16.74 -16.56
C GLY A 68 -0.87 -17.00 -15.15
N ALA A 69 -0.10 -16.63 -14.13
CA ALA A 69 -0.49 -16.74 -12.72
C ALA A 69 -1.38 -15.60 -12.23
N GLY A 70 -1.60 -14.55 -13.04
CA GLY A 70 -2.36 -13.36 -12.62
C GLY A 70 -1.66 -12.53 -11.55
N ILE A 71 -0.33 -12.61 -11.48
CA ILE A 71 0.48 -11.89 -10.50
C ILE A 71 0.88 -10.53 -11.05
N ASP A 72 0.54 -9.48 -10.31
CA ASP A 72 0.95 -8.11 -10.60
C ASP A 72 2.38 -7.85 -10.12
N TYR A 73 3.22 -7.32 -11.01
CA TYR A 73 4.61 -7.02 -10.73
C TYR A 73 5.07 -5.69 -11.35
N GLU A 74 6.21 -5.20 -10.91
CA GLU A 74 6.91 -4.06 -11.50
C GLU A 74 8.40 -4.39 -11.66
N ILE A 75 9.00 -3.92 -12.77
CA ILE A 75 10.42 -4.11 -13.09
C ILE A 75 11.15 -2.79 -12.89
N ASP A 76 12.18 -2.78 -12.04
CA ASP A 76 13.01 -1.59 -11.73
C ASP A 76 12.21 -0.33 -11.35
N ALA A 77 10.97 -0.51 -10.87
CA ALA A 77 10.01 0.55 -10.59
C ALA A 77 9.37 0.41 -9.19
N ASP A 78 8.81 1.51 -8.70
CA ASP A 78 7.96 1.58 -7.50
C ASP A 78 6.85 2.62 -7.75
N ILE A 79 6.08 2.37 -8.81
CA ILE A 79 5.00 3.27 -9.26
C ILE A 79 3.79 3.10 -8.34
N ASN A 80 3.43 1.84 -8.06
CA ASN A 80 2.30 1.48 -7.22
C ASN A 80 2.81 0.97 -5.87
N PRO A 81 2.89 1.81 -4.83
CA PRO A 81 3.31 1.36 -3.52
C PRO A 81 2.31 0.35 -2.92
N ASN A 82 2.83 -0.68 -2.26
CA ASN A 82 1.99 -1.66 -1.60
C ASN A 82 1.15 -1.04 -0.47
N ILE A 83 -0.06 -1.55 -0.27
CA ILE A 83 -0.86 -1.30 0.94
C ILE A 83 -0.21 -2.08 2.07
N THR A 84 0.14 -1.41 3.17
CA THR A 84 0.68 -2.08 4.37
C THR A 84 -0.38 -2.19 5.45
N SER A 85 -0.30 -3.23 6.27
CA SER A 85 -1.26 -3.43 7.35
C SER A 85 -0.67 -3.98 8.64
N SER A 86 -1.44 -3.87 9.70
CA SER A 86 -1.22 -4.57 10.97
C SER A 86 -1.92 -5.94 11.02
N TYR A 87 -2.29 -6.51 9.87
CA TYR A 87 -3.05 -7.77 9.77
C TYR A 87 -2.56 -8.87 10.72
N ILE A 88 -1.25 -9.11 10.73
CA ILE A 88 -0.64 -10.17 11.55
C ILE A 88 -0.75 -9.94 13.06
N ALA A 89 -1.03 -8.71 13.49
CA ALA A 89 -1.09 -8.35 14.91
C ALA A 89 -2.22 -9.07 15.65
N ASP A 90 -3.36 -9.29 15.01
CA ASP A 90 -4.50 -10.01 15.61
C ASP A 90 -4.10 -11.47 15.94
N GLY A 91 -3.46 -12.16 15.00
CA GLY A 91 -3.01 -13.55 15.22
C GLY A 91 -1.90 -13.71 16.26
N ILE A 92 -1.04 -12.69 16.45
CA ILE A 92 0.07 -12.75 17.41
C ILE A 92 -0.36 -12.29 18.80
N PHE A 93 -1.12 -11.19 18.92
CA PHE A 93 -1.43 -10.56 20.18
C PHE A 93 -2.84 -10.85 20.69
N ASN A 94 -3.67 -11.56 19.91
CA ASN A 94 -5.06 -11.91 20.25
C ASN A 94 -5.85 -10.70 20.81
N GLN A 95 -5.83 -9.60 20.08
CA GLN A 95 -6.41 -8.35 20.54
C GLN A 95 -7.94 -8.47 20.68
N GLU A 96 -8.47 -8.07 21.83
CA GLU A 96 -9.91 -7.99 22.07
C GLU A 96 -10.48 -6.69 21.47
N ASN A 97 -10.51 -6.60 20.13
CA ASN A 97 -11.11 -5.48 19.42
C ASN A 97 -11.91 -5.98 18.20
N TRP A 98 -12.60 -5.07 17.52
CA TRP A 98 -13.40 -5.38 16.34
C TRP A 98 -12.54 -5.68 15.08
N LEU A 99 -11.31 -5.20 15.05
CA LEU A 99 -10.42 -5.29 13.90
C LEU A 99 -9.79 -6.70 13.84
N LYS A 100 -10.43 -7.57 13.09
CA LYS A 100 -10.04 -8.95 12.87
C LYS A 100 -9.51 -9.15 11.45
N GLU A 101 -8.85 -10.29 11.21
CA GLU A 101 -8.32 -10.66 9.89
C GLU A 101 -9.32 -10.49 8.75
N GLY A 102 -10.58 -10.86 8.96
CA GLY A 102 -11.64 -10.74 7.96
C GLY A 102 -11.85 -9.30 7.51
N VAL A 103 -11.85 -8.33 8.44
CA VAL A 103 -12.05 -6.91 8.11
C VAL A 103 -10.94 -6.40 7.19
N TYR A 104 -9.68 -6.79 7.43
CA TYR A 104 -8.58 -6.41 6.54
C TYR A 104 -8.76 -6.98 5.14
N LYS A 105 -9.12 -8.28 5.05
CA LYS A 105 -9.33 -8.96 3.77
C LYS A 105 -10.48 -8.33 3.00
N ASP A 106 -11.60 -8.09 3.66
CA ASP A 106 -12.77 -7.44 3.05
C ASP A 106 -12.39 -6.08 2.45
N VAL A 107 -11.59 -5.27 3.17
CA VAL A 107 -11.13 -3.99 2.64
C VAL A 107 -10.17 -4.17 1.45
N PHE A 108 -9.23 -5.13 1.51
CA PHE A 108 -8.30 -5.37 0.39
C PHE A 108 -9.04 -5.81 -0.87
N ASP A 109 -10.05 -6.66 -0.74
CA ASP A 109 -10.84 -7.19 -1.86
C ASP A 109 -11.70 -6.10 -2.54
N LEU A 110 -12.00 -5.01 -1.84
CA LEU A 110 -12.72 -3.87 -2.40
C LEU A 110 -11.84 -2.91 -3.21
N PHE A 111 -10.49 -3.05 -3.19
CA PHE A 111 -9.62 -2.22 -4.02
C PHE A 111 -9.69 -2.64 -5.50
N ASP A 112 -10.42 -1.87 -6.30
CA ASP A 112 -10.57 -2.04 -7.76
C ASP A 112 -9.47 -1.35 -8.58
N HIS A 113 -8.49 -0.75 -7.91
CA HIS A 113 -7.43 0.04 -8.52
C HIS A 113 -6.10 -0.14 -7.78
N ARG A 114 -5.00 0.12 -8.47
CA ARG A 114 -3.66 0.15 -7.87
C ARG A 114 -3.36 1.54 -7.31
N PRO A 115 -3.16 1.67 -6.00
CA PRO A 115 -2.85 2.96 -5.40
C PRO A 115 -1.52 3.54 -5.92
N LEU A 116 -1.49 4.85 -6.16
CA LEU A 116 -0.28 5.64 -6.40
C LEU A 116 0.21 6.34 -5.14
N LEU A 117 -0.61 6.39 -4.10
CA LEU A 117 -0.27 6.87 -2.77
C LEU A 117 0.00 5.69 -1.83
N LYS A 118 0.91 5.89 -0.88
CA LYS A 118 1.18 4.90 0.18
C LYS A 118 0.01 4.83 1.14
N ILE A 119 -0.63 3.68 1.25
CA ILE A 119 -1.76 3.44 2.15
C ILE A 119 -1.32 2.51 3.27
N ASN A 120 -1.67 2.86 4.51
CA ASN A 120 -1.53 2.01 5.68
C ASN A 120 -2.92 1.73 6.27
N LEU A 121 -3.25 0.45 6.50
CA LEU A 121 -4.41 -0.01 7.26
C LEU A 121 -3.88 -0.63 8.56
N VAL A 122 -4.09 0.03 9.69
CA VAL A 122 -3.41 -0.36 10.93
C VAL A 122 -4.33 -0.35 12.14
N ASP A 123 -3.99 -1.18 13.12
CA ASP A 123 -4.60 -1.12 14.43
C ASP A 123 -4.29 0.23 15.14
N ILE A 124 -4.91 0.47 16.28
CA ILE A 124 -4.74 1.73 17.02
C ILE A 124 -3.27 1.98 17.44
N ASN A 125 -2.49 0.93 17.58
CA ASN A 125 -1.07 1.00 17.95
C ASN A 125 -0.13 1.05 16.74
N GLN A 126 -0.66 0.96 15.51
CA GLN A 126 0.12 0.84 14.27
C GLN A 126 1.15 -0.29 14.35
N THR A 127 0.73 -1.45 14.88
CA THR A 127 1.58 -2.60 15.15
C THR A 127 2.24 -3.11 13.85
N PHE A 128 3.54 -3.33 13.88
CA PHE A 128 4.39 -3.75 12.74
C PHE A 128 4.47 -2.77 11.56
N VAL A 129 3.81 -1.62 11.63
CA VAL A 129 3.89 -0.58 10.60
C VAL A 129 4.46 0.69 11.23
N PRO A 130 5.56 1.26 10.72
CA PRO A 130 6.10 2.49 11.29
C PRO A 130 5.10 3.64 11.22
N PHE A 131 5.04 4.43 12.30
CA PHE A 131 4.03 5.48 12.50
C PHE A 131 3.95 6.44 11.32
N PHE A 132 2.74 6.63 10.79
CA PHE A 132 2.40 7.61 9.75
C PHE A 132 3.32 7.57 8.51
N THR A 133 3.78 6.39 8.11
CA THR A 133 4.62 6.23 6.91
C THR A 133 3.83 6.23 5.61
N GLY A 134 2.52 6.03 5.66
CA GLY A 134 1.62 6.18 4.53
C GLY A 134 1.34 7.64 4.18
N ASN A 135 0.92 7.88 2.94
CA ASN A 135 0.24 9.11 2.58
C ASN A 135 -1.18 9.14 3.13
N LEU A 136 -1.85 8.00 3.10
CA LEU A 136 -3.14 7.76 3.73
C LEU A 136 -2.92 6.72 4.84
N ASN A 137 -3.22 7.09 6.09
CA ASN A 137 -3.06 6.21 7.24
C ASN A 137 -4.43 6.02 7.87
N PHE A 138 -5.04 4.87 7.61
CA PHE A 138 -6.29 4.45 8.24
C PHE A 138 -5.95 3.73 9.53
N ILE A 139 -6.34 4.31 10.66
CA ILE A 139 -6.08 3.79 11.99
C ILE A 139 -7.40 3.38 12.60
N ALA A 140 -7.51 2.13 13.09
CA ALA A 140 -8.72 1.63 13.69
C ALA A 140 -9.22 2.55 14.82
N SER A 141 -10.50 2.92 14.76
CA SER A 141 -11.14 3.70 15.83
C SER A 141 -11.75 2.76 16.89
N PRO A 142 -12.17 3.26 18.05
CA PRO A 142 -12.94 2.48 19.01
C PRO A 142 -14.34 2.06 18.49
N VAL A 143 -14.83 2.71 17.43
CA VAL A 143 -16.13 2.39 16.81
C VAL A 143 -15.93 1.29 15.77
N SER A 144 -16.66 0.20 15.88
CA SER A 144 -16.57 -0.97 14.98
C SER A 144 -16.76 -0.57 13.52
N ASN A 145 -15.87 -1.05 12.67
CA ASN A 145 -15.82 -0.80 11.23
C ASN A 145 -15.56 0.66 10.82
N TYR A 146 -15.12 1.51 11.75
CA TYR A 146 -14.76 2.90 11.46
C TYR A 146 -13.30 3.18 11.76
N TRP A 147 -12.69 4.02 10.91
CA TRP A 147 -11.29 4.34 10.93
C TRP A 147 -11.05 5.83 11.01
N TYR A 148 -10.05 6.24 11.78
CA TYR A 148 -9.44 7.57 11.66
C TYR A 148 -8.62 7.59 10.36
N LEU A 149 -8.74 8.66 9.57
CA LEU A 149 -7.86 8.89 8.42
C LEU A 149 -6.89 10.03 8.74
N TYR A 150 -5.60 9.74 8.63
CA TYR A 150 -4.56 10.74 8.65
C TYR A 150 -3.91 10.85 7.28
N VAL A 151 -4.00 12.02 6.66
CA VAL A 151 -3.38 12.31 5.37
C VAL A 151 -2.02 12.96 5.59
N ARG A 152 -0.98 12.34 5.05
CA ARG A 152 0.36 12.90 4.95
C ARG A 152 0.64 13.29 3.52
N PHE A 153 0.77 14.58 3.26
CA PHE A 153 1.01 15.06 1.90
C PHE A 153 2.34 14.52 1.34
N PRO A 154 2.36 14.10 0.05
CA PRO A 154 3.56 13.55 -0.57
C PRO A 154 4.74 14.50 -0.49
N LYS A 155 5.92 13.95 -0.10
CA LYS A 155 7.18 14.68 0.05
C LYS A 155 7.15 15.83 1.07
N THR A 156 6.21 15.82 1.99
CA THR A 156 6.12 16.77 3.10
C THR A 156 6.09 16.05 4.44
N ASN A 157 6.18 16.80 5.54
CA ASN A 157 5.94 16.31 6.89
C ASN A 157 4.60 16.78 7.46
N ILE A 158 3.75 17.41 6.63
CA ILE A 158 2.43 17.86 7.04
C ILE A 158 1.53 16.63 7.20
N LEU A 159 0.97 16.48 8.38
CA LEU A 159 0.01 15.46 8.73
C LEU A 159 -1.32 16.14 9.06
N TYR A 160 -2.38 15.72 8.39
CA TYR A 160 -3.74 16.22 8.57
C TYR A 160 -4.66 15.10 9.05
N CYS A 161 -5.37 15.33 10.14
CA CYS A 161 -6.41 14.44 10.60
C CYS A 161 -7.71 14.76 9.87
N TRP A 162 -8.25 13.80 9.13
CA TRP A 162 -9.53 13.94 8.44
C TRP A 162 -10.65 14.12 9.49
N PRO A 163 -11.60 15.05 9.29
CA PRO A 163 -12.51 15.47 10.38
C PRO A 163 -13.58 14.45 10.74
N VAL A 164 -13.71 13.38 9.97
CA VAL A 164 -14.74 12.36 10.17
C VAL A 164 -14.14 10.96 10.08
N LEU A 165 -14.81 10.00 10.73
CA LEU A 165 -14.44 8.60 10.62
C LEU A 165 -14.84 8.04 9.25
N ILE A 166 -14.02 7.15 8.71
CA ILE A 166 -14.26 6.48 7.44
C ILE A 166 -14.76 5.06 7.72
N TYR A 167 -15.86 4.67 7.10
CA TYR A 167 -16.36 3.30 7.17
C TYR A 167 -15.45 2.36 6.35
N SER A 168 -15.30 1.11 6.76
CA SER A 168 -14.37 0.15 6.14
C SER A 168 -14.54 0.04 4.63
N ASP A 169 -15.79 -0.08 4.16
CA ASP A 169 -16.07 -0.29 2.74
C ASP A 169 -15.81 0.95 1.88
N ASP A 170 -15.76 2.13 2.50
CA ASP A 170 -15.49 3.39 1.80
C ASP A 170 -13.98 3.68 1.63
N ILE A 171 -13.11 2.91 2.29
CA ILE A 171 -11.66 3.13 2.27
C ILE A 171 -11.09 3.16 0.84
N PRO A 172 -11.39 2.20 -0.04
CA PRO A 172 -10.85 2.24 -1.40
C PRO A 172 -11.34 3.45 -2.19
N ALA A 173 -12.61 3.77 -2.08
CA ALA A 173 -13.23 4.88 -2.81
C ALA A 173 -12.65 6.25 -2.35
N ILE A 174 -12.59 6.50 -1.05
CA ILE A 174 -12.01 7.76 -0.52
C ILE A 174 -10.51 7.86 -0.83
N SER A 175 -9.79 6.74 -0.81
CA SER A 175 -8.38 6.70 -1.19
C SER A 175 -8.16 7.11 -2.64
N LYS A 176 -8.99 6.62 -3.56
CA LYS A 176 -8.98 6.96 -4.98
C LYS A 176 -9.25 8.45 -5.19
N VAL A 177 -10.30 8.98 -4.58
CA VAL A 177 -10.69 10.38 -4.70
C VAL A 177 -9.61 11.33 -4.16
N ILE A 178 -9.07 11.06 -2.97
CA ILE A 178 -7.98 11.87 -2.41
C ILE A 178 -6.76 11.85 -3.33
N GLN A 179 -6.41 10.68 -3.86
CA GLN A 179 -5.32 10.52 -4.82
C GLN A 179 -5.55 11.35 -6.06
N GLU A 180 -6.72 11.28 -6.68
CA GLU A 180 -7.09 12.04 -7.87
C GLU A 180 -6.98 13.55 -7.63
N VAL A 181 -7.53 14.04 -6.51
CA VAL A 181 -7.45 15.47 -6.13
C VAL A 181 -6.00 15.90 -5.93
N ILE A 182 -5.18 15.10 -5.22
CA ILE A 182 -3.76 15.43 -4.99
C ILE A 182 -2.98 15.47 -6.32
N PHE A 183 -3.19 14.51 -7.20
CA PHE A 183 -2.46 14.45 -8.47
C PHE A 183 -2.95 15.47 -9.50
N ALA A 184 -4.24 15.82 -9.50
CA ALA A 184 -4.78 16.90 -10.33
C ALA A 184 -4.25 18.27 -9.87
N ASN A 185 -3.91 18.42 -8.60
CA ASN A 185 -3.48 19.68 -8.00
C ASN A 185 -2.06 19.57 -7.39
N LYS A 186 -1.12 18.96 -8.12
CA LYS A 186 0.25 18.71 -7.64
C LYS A 186 0.97 19.96 -7.12
N GLN A 187 0.71 21.10 -7.71
CA GLN A 187 1.26 22.39 -7.29
C GLN A 187 0.83 22.80 -5.87
N LEU A 188 -0.31 22.29 -5.39
CA LEU A 188 -0.85 22.62 -4.06
C LEU A 188 -0.52 21.55 -3.01
N PHE A 189 -0.42 20.28 -3.41
CA PHE A 189 -0.36 19.17 -2.48
C PHE A 189 0.87 18.28 -2.62
N TYR A 190 1.68 18.49 -3.66
CA TYR A 190 2.82 17.62 -3.95
C TYR A 190 4.10 18.44 -4.03
N ASN A 191 5.14 18.07 -3.30
CA ASN A 191 6.46 18.71 -3.29
C ASN A 191 6.58 20.11 -2.65
N GLN A 192 5.53 20.67 -2.07
CA GLN A 192 5.59 22.01 -1.49
C GLN A 192 5.01 22.00 -0.06
N ALA A 193 5.89 21.82 0.93
CA ALA A 193 5.51 21.77 2.33
C ALA A 193 4.83 23.05 2.83
N GLU A 194 5.13 24.21 2.20
CA GLU A 194 4.62 25.53 2.64
C GLU A 194 3.24 25.87 2.09
N VAL A 195 2.77 25.14 1.07
CA VAL A 195 1.53 25.49 0.33
C VAL A 195 0.42 24.45 0.54
N ALA A 196 0.75 23.25 1.04
CA ALA A 196 -0.24 22.22 1.27
C ALA A 196 -1.28 22.69 2.32
N ASN A 197 -2.48 23.01 1.87
CA ASN A 197 -3.58 23.43 2.73
C ASN A 197 -4.54 22.24 2.94
N PRO A 198 -4.58 21.66 4.16
CA PRO A 198 -5.44 20.53 4.47
C PRO A 198 -6.93 20.80 4.30
N ASP A 199 -7.39 22.01 4.68
CA ASP A 199 -8.79 22.39 4.55
C ASP A 199 -9.22 22.50 3.09
N LEU A 200 -8.32 22.96 2.22
CA LEU A 200 -8.57 22.98 0.79
C LEU A 200 -8.69 21.56 0.21
N LEU A 201 -7.83 20.63 0.65
CA LEU A 201 -7.96 19.21 0.25
C LEU A 201 -9.33 18.67 0.63
N HIS A 202 -9.75 18.89 1.87
CA HIS A 202 -11.06 18.44 2.37
C HIS A 202 -12.20 19.03 1.54
N GLN A 203 -12.17 20.34 1.26
CA GLN A 203 -13.17 21.01 0.43
C GLN A 203 -13.24 20.45 -1.00
N LEU A 204 -12.09 20.20 -1.64
CA LEU A 204 -12.06 19.67 -3.00
C LEU A 204 -12.57 18.23 -3.08
N VAL A 205 -12.25 17.40 -2.09
CA VAL A 205 -12.74 16.02 -2.02
C VAL A 205 -14.25 15.98 -1.80
N THR A 206 -14.77 16.80 -0.89
CA THR A 206 -16.21 16.83 -0.57
C THR A 206 -17.06 17.51 -1.64
N ALA A 207 -16.55 18.54 -2.32
CA ALA A 207 -17.26 19.23 -3.39
C ALA A 207 -17.38 18.40 -4.69
N GLY A 208 -16.43 17.54 -4.98
CA GLY A 208 -16.38 16.72 -6.18
C GLY A 208 -17.14 15.40 -6.10
N ASN A 209 -17.48 14.93 -4.90
CA ASN A 209 -18.09 13.63 -4.67
C ASN A 209 -19.19 13.69 -3.63
N GLN A 210 -20.25 12.92 -3.88
CA GLN A 210 -21.36 12.74 -2.93
C GLN A 210 -20.97 11.84 -1.72
N PHE A 211 -19.72 11.79 -1.32
CA PHE A 211 -19.32 11.28 -0.02
C PHE A 211 -19.70 12.32 1.03
N VAL A 212 -21.01 12.50 1.16
CA VAL A 212 -21.59 13.23 2.27
C VAL A 212 -21.56 12.28 3.46
N ILE A 213 -20.91 12.71 4.39
CA ILE A 213 -20.90 12.18 5.73
C ILE A 213 -22.02 12.84 6.49
#